data_b66d7e6f8b5165651f9a37a072c4fbeb
#
_entry.id   b66d7e6f8b5165651f9a37a072c4fbeb
#
_cell.length_a   1.000
_cell.length_b   1.000
_cell.length_c   1.000
_cell.angle_alpha   90.00
_cell.angle_beta   90.00
_cell.angle_gamma   90.00
#
_symmetry.space_group_name_H-M   'P 1'
#
loop_
_entity.id
_entity.type
_entity.pdbx_description
1 polymer ?
#
loop_
_entity_poly.entity_id
_entity_poly.type
_entity_poly.pdbx_seq_one_letter_code
_entity_poly.pdbx_strand_id
1 'polypeptide(L)'
;MDADVVVRALAEAAALEPANVLLRIRLAYARKAAGDVNGAVAELASTVQTVPSSPDAWLALAGLLMEIELATLSGRARGGTSPLAHALVAFEQALALAPEAPAVLAPAAMAHAYACAWPRAEALLASLAAIGRAQSGPFPVSPLMAAALLDDPALQQRAIRDYVAGTLPPPRPRAPAAIRARGTALRVGYLSADFHEHATAYLAAGLFEHHDPARVASFAYAIDRDDGGPMRARLRRAFGQWRDLAGLDDATAAARIAADGLDVLVDLKGHTQGSRLGILATRPAPVQIHYLGFPGTLAYAAVDALVADPIVVPPGDERHYAEAVLRLPRCYQVNDRSRPRPPAPSRASVGLPERGLVLASFNQGYKLTRAYVEMWLDTLARHDDAVLWLSVTHVPARGNLRAAAAARGIAPERIVFADYAKQPQHLARLACADLALDVLPYGSHTTGSDALWCGVPLLTHTGSTFAGRVGTSLVDAVGLREFATGSLEEYRAMLESLASSRARLADCRRHLERGRLDFPLFDTAGFARDFERLLEDAANRRFAAAP
;
A
#
# COMPACT_ATOMS: atom_id res chain seq x y z
N MET A 1 -12.73 -13.25 24.65
CA MET A 1 -13.76 -12.57 25.47
C MET A 1 -14.90 -12.23 24.53
N ASP A 2 -16.14 -12.49 24.91
CA ASP A 2 -17.31 -12.17 24.08
C ASP A 2 -17.36 -10.65 23.84
N ALA A 3 -17.49 -10.22 22.57
CA ALA A 3 -17.49 -8.81 22.19
C ALA A 3 -18.61 -8.02 22.89
N ASP A 4 -19.78 -8.65 23.06
CA ASP A 4 -20.93 -8.02 23.71
C ASP A 4 -20.69 -7.79 25.21
N VAL A 5 -19.94 -8.66 25.88
CA VAL A 5 -19.55 -8.48 27.29
C VAL A 5 -18.61 -7.29 27.43
N VAL A 6 -17.64 -7.13 26.50
CA VAL A 6 -16.71 -6.00 26.51
C VAL A 6 -17.44 -4.69 26.28
N VAL A 7 -18.35 -4.65 25.29
CA VAL A 7 -19.16 -3.45 24.98
C VAL A 7 -20.01 -3.05 26.20
N ARG A 8 -20.66 -4.01 26.86
CA ARG A 8 -21.50 -3.73 28.04
C ARG A 8 -20.69 -3.15 29.20
N ALA A 9 -19.56 -3.79 29.54
CA ALA A 9 -18.71 -3.32 30.61
C ALA A 9 -18.15 -1.91 30.36
N LEU A 10 -17.73 -1.62 29.10
CA LEU A 10 -17.27 -0.29 28.71
C LEU A 10 -18.39 0.75 28.71
N ALA A 11 -19.63 0.37 28.33
CA ALA A 11 -20.77 1.26 28.35
C ALA A 11 -21.17 1.64 29.78
N GLU A 12 -21.19 0.69 30.71
CA GLU A 12 -21.43 0.94 32.14
C GLU A 12 -20.37 1.88 32.73
N ALA A 13 -19.11 1.64 32.43
CA ALA A 13 -18.02 2.49 32.88
C ALA A 13 -18.10 3.91 32.28
N ALA A 14 -18.40 4.04 30.99
CA ALA A 14 -18.56 5.33 30.32
C ALA A 14 -19.77 6.13 30.84
N ALA A 15 -20.83 5.45 31.31
CA ALA A 15 -21.99 6.10 31.94
C ALA A 15 -21.62 6.71 33.31
N LEU A 16 -20.68 6.09 34.05
CA LEU A 16 -20.18 6.60 35.34
C LEU A 16 -19.19 7.77 35.14
N GLU A 17 -18.47 7.79 34.03
CA GLU A 17 -17.48 8.82 33.71
C GLU A 17 -17.72 9.45 32.32
N PRO A 18 -18.79 10.25 32.14
CA PRO A 18 -19.20 10.74 30.83
C PRO A 18 -18.16 11.63 30.13
N ALA A 19 -17.27 12.29 30.89
CA ALA A 19 -16.19 13.14 30.37
C ALA A 19 -14.88 12.38 30.10
N ASN A 20 -14.80 11.08 30.42
CA ASN A 20 -13.62 10.27 30.14
C ASN A 20 -13.51 9.91 28.67
N VAL A 21 -12.84 10.75 27.90
CA VAL A 21 -12.68 10.61 26.44
C VAL A 21 -12.06 9.27 26.05
N LEU A 22 -11.01 8.83 26.74
CA LEU A 22 -10.33 7.57 26.42
C LEU A 22 -11.25 6.36 26.57
N LEU A 23 -12.06 6.35 27.62
CA LEU A 23 -13.03 5.27 27.87
C LEU A 23 -14.11 5.25 26.77
N ARG A 24 -14.63 6.41 26.38
CA ARG A 24 -15.62 6.53 25.30
C ARG A 24 -15.06 6.15 23.93
N ILE A 25 -13.82 6.50 23.62
CA ILE A 25 -13.11 6.03 22.42
C ILE A 25 -13.00 4.50 22.44
N ARG A 26 -12.61 3.90 23.55
CA ARG A 26 -12.55 2.43 23.69
C ARG A 26 -13.90 1.77 23.48
N LEU A 27 -14.97 2.35 24.03
CA LEU A 27 -16.36 1.88 23.82
C LEU A 27 -16.74 1.92 22.33
N ALA A 28 -16.46 3.02 21.65
CA ALA A 28 -16.76 3.15 20.22
C ALA A 28 -16.03 2.08 19.39
N TYR A 29 -14.74 1.85 19.62
CA TYR A 29 -14.00 0.80 18.91
C TYR A 29 -14.45 -0.62 19.29
N ALA A 30 -14.88 -0.85 20.53
CA ALA A 30 -15.50 -2.12 20.94
C ALA A 30 -16.82 -2.37 20.22
N ARG A 31 -17.71 -1.35 20.11
CA ARG A 31 -18.95 -1.42 19.33
C ARG A 31 -18.66 -1.75 17.86
N LYS A 32 -17.69 -1.05 17.25
CA LYS A 32 -17.26 -1.34 15.88
C LYS A 32 -16.79 -2.79 15.72
N ALA A 33 -15.98 -3.30 16.63
CA ALA A 33 -15.48 -4.68 16.62
C ALA A 33 -16.61 -5.71 16.77
N ALA A 34 -17.68 -5.37 17.50
CA ALA A 34 -18.93 -6.15 17.60
C ALA A 34 -19.84 -6.02 16.37
N GLY A 35 -19.47 -5.19 15.36
CA GLY A 35 -20.28 -4.96 14.15
C GLY A 35 -21.26 -3.77 14.24
N ASP A 36 -21.38 -3.11 15.40
CA ASP A 36 -22.22 -1.92 15.60
C ASP A 36 -21.48 -0.64 15.18
N VAL A 37 -21.29 -0.46 13.86
CA VAL A 37 -20.59 0.70 13.30
C VAL A 37 -21.37 1.99 13.55
N ASN A 38 -22.70 1.96 13.45
CA ASN A 38 -23.55 3.14 13.69
C ASN A 38 -23.49 3.57 15.16
N GLY A 39 -23.55 2.64 16.09
CA GLY A 39 -23.39 2.91 17.51
C GLY A 39 -22.00 3.46 17.85
N ALA A 40 -20.95 3.00 17.16
CA ALA A 40 -19.61 3.54 17.32
C ALA A 40 -19.51 5.01 16.87
N VAL A 41 -20.10 5.36 15.72
CA VAL A 41 -20.15 6.76 15.24
C VAL A 41 -20.97 7.63 16.19
N ALA A 42 -22.14 7.16 16.63
CA ALA A 42 -23.00 7.90 17.57
C ALA A 42 -22.28 8.16 18.91
N GLU A 43 -21.51 7.18 19.41
CA GLU A 43 -20.71 7.33 20.64
C GLU A 43 -19.66 8.43 20.49
N LEU A 44 -18.88 8.45 19.40
CA LEU A 44 -17.88 9.48 19.17
C LEU A 44 -18.50 10.86 18.88
N ALA A 45 -19.63 10.90 18.14
CA ALA A 45 -20.37 12.14 17.92
C ALA A 45 -20.89 12.74 19.24
N SER A 46 -21.40 11.91 20.16
CA SER A 46 -21.77 12.33 21.52
C SER A 46 -20.55 12.78 22.34
N THR A 47 -19.40 12.10 22.16
CA THR A 47 -18.16 12.44 22.88
C THR A 47 -17.68 13.84 22.53
N VAL A 48 -17.65 14.21 21.24
CA VAL A 48 -17.21 15.56 20.81
C VAL A 48 -18.20 16.65 21.23
N GLN A 49 -19.46 16.32 21.45
CA GLN A 49 -20.43 17.26 22.05
C GLN A 49 -20.21 17.44 23.54
N THR A 50 -19.87 16.38 24.26
CA THR A 50 -19.65 16.39 25.72
C THR A 50 -18.32 17.04 26.10
N VAL A 51 -17.26 16.78 25.31
CA VAL A 51 -15.91 17.29 25.53
C VAL A 51 -15.36 17.89 24.23
N PRO A 52 -15.91 19.04 23.77
CA PRO A 52 -15.54 19.66 22.49
C PRO A 52 -14.08 20.15 22.44
N SER A 53 -13.43 20.34 23.59
CA SER A 53 -12.05 20.76 23.70
C SER A 53 -11.03 19.62 23.61
N SER A 54 -11.47 18.38 23.40
CA SER A 54 -10.56 17.22 23.26
C SER A 54 -10.16 16.99 21.82
N PRO A 55 -8.88 17.19 21.44
CA PRO A 55 -8.40 16.82 20.10
C PRO A 55 -8.50 15.32 19.82
N ASP A 56 -8.32 14.47 20.84
CA ASP A 56 -8.40 13.01 20.71
C ASP A 56 -9.81 12.54 20.35
N ALA A 57 -10.85 13.19 20.90
CA ALA A 57 -12.25 12.86 20.57
C ALA A 57 -12.55 13.18 19.09
N TRP A 58 -12.15 14.36 18.62
CA TRP A 58 -12.31 14.74 17.21
C TRP A 58 -11.49 13.86 16.27
N LEU A 59 -10.24 13.56 16.65
CA LEU A 59 -9.37 12.68 15.88
C LEU A 59 -9.95 11.26 15.76
N ALA A 60 -10.49 10.71 16.86
CA ALA A 60 -11.12 9.39 16.85
C ALA A 60 -12.38 9.36 15.96
N LEU A 61 -13.22 10.40 16.02
CA LEU A 61 -14.39 10.52 15.14
C LEU A 61 -13.96 10.60 13.66
N ALA A 62 -12.99 11.47 13.34
CA ALA A 62 -12.47 11.62 12.00
C ALA A 62 -11.88 10.30 11.46
N GLY A 63 -11.07 9.61 12.28
CA GLY A 63 -10.48 8.32 11.94
C GLY A 63 -11.52 7.24 11.65
N LEU A 64 -12.56 7.12 12.50
CA LEU A 64 -13.64 6.16 12.27
C LEU A 64 -14.42 6.46 10.98
N LEU A 65 -14.71 7.73 10.70
CA LEU A 65 -15.36 8.14 9.45
C LEU A 65 -14.51 7.83 8.22
N MET A 66 -13.19 8.01 8.29
CA MET A 66 -12.26 7.61 7.23
C MET A 66 -12.27 6.09 7.01
N GLU A 67 -12.26 5.29 8.08
CA GLU A 67 -12.33 3.84 7.97
C GLU A 67 -13.63 3.38 7.29
N ILE A 68 -14.76 4.02 7.60
CA ILE A 68 -16.06 3.75 6.98
C ILE A 68 -16.01 4.12 5.48
N GLU A 69 -15.46 5.28 5.13
CA GLU A 69 -15.29 5.70 3.74
C GLU A 69 -14.47 4.65 2.95
N LEU A 70 -13.33 4.23 3.48
CA LEU A 70 -12.45 3.26 2.83
C LEU A 70 -13.10 1.86 2.72
N ALA A 71 -13.88 1.44 3.72
CA ALA A 71 -14.63 0.18 3.68
C ALA A 71 -15.74 0.22 2.61
N THR A 72 -16.38 1.38 2.41
CA THR A 72 -17.42 1.58 1.40
C THR A 72 -16.86 1.39 -0.02
N LEU A 73 -15.64 1.87 -0.27
CA LEU A 73 -14.97 1.76 -1.58
C LEU A 73 -14.64 0.33 -1.97
N SER A 74 -14.44 -0.56 -1.00
CA SER A 74 -14.21 -1.99 -1.27
C SER A 74 -15.51 -2.77 -1.58
N GLY A 75 -16.64 -2.08 -1.81
CA GLY A 75 -17.93 -2.69 -2.16
C GLY A 75 -18.70 -3.29 -0.98
N ARG A 76 -18.30 -2.98 0.25
CA ARG A 76 -18.90 -3.56 1.48
C ARG A 76 -20.01 -2.71 2.09
N ALA A 77 -20.18 -1.45 1.69
CA ALA A 77 -21.29 -0.61 2.14
C ALA A 77 -21.86 0.24 0.98
N ARG A 78 -23.16 0.46 0.95
CA ARG A 78 -23.85 1.31 -0.03
C ARG A 78 -24.71 2.34 0.69
N GLY A 79 -24.64 3.60 0.25
CA GLY A 79 -25.65 4.65 0.50
C GLY A 79 -25.25 5.68 1.56
N GLY A 80 -25.58 6.94 1.30
CA GLY A 80 -25.46 8.07 2.21
C GLY A 80 -24.53 9.19 1.75
N THR A 81 -24.45 10.25 2.56
CA THR A 81 -23.46 11.33 2.43
C THR A 81 -22.06 10.76 2.61
N SER A 82 -21.07 11.29 1.87
CA SER A 82 -19.69 10.82 1.96
C SER A 82 -19.12 10.97 3.38
N PRO A 83 -18.75 9.88 4.06
CA PRO A 83 -18.10 9.95 5.37
C PRO A 83 -16.82 10.79 5.35
N LEU A 84 -16.12 10.84 4.21
CA LEU A 84 -14.94 11.69 4.03
C LEU A 84 -15.25 13.16 4.25
N ALA A 85 -16.39 13.67 3.77
CA ALA A 85 -16.76 15.07 3.98
C ALA A 85 -16.89 15.42 5.47
N HIS A 86 -17.52 14.54 6.26
CA HIS A 86 -17.64 14.70 7.71
C HIS A 86 -16.29 14.50 8.42
N ALA A 87 -15.47 13.56 7.96
CA ALA A 87 -14.12 13.35 8.50
C ALA A 87 -13.26 14.61 8.36
N LEU A 88 -13.33 15.30 7.21
CA LEU A 88 -12.59 16.54 6.99
C LEU A 88 -12.98 17.63 8.01
N VAL A 89 -14.27 17.77 8.30
CA VAL A 89 -14.74 18.72 9.34
C VAL A 89 -14.18 18.35 10.72
N ALA A 90 -14.23 17.07 11.08
CA ALA A 90 -13.71 16.61 12.37
C ALA A 90 -12.18 16.78 12.48
N PHE A 91 -11.44 16.54 11.40
CA PHE A 91 -9.99 16.82 11.35
C PHE A 91 -9.68 18.30 11.54
N GLU A 92 -10.44 19.23 10.93
CA GLU A 92 -10.22 20.66 11.13
C GLU A 92 -10.49 21.08 12.59
N GLN A 93 -11.46 20.46 13.28
CA GLN A 93 -11.65 20.72 14.71
C GLN A 93 -10.47 20.17 15.54
N ALA A 94 -9.97 18.98 15.24
CA ALA A 94 -8.79 18.44 15.92
C ALA A 94 -7.54 19.32 15.69
N LEU A 95 -7.34 19.82 14.46
CA LEU A 95 -6.24 20.73 14.09
C LEU A 95 -6.34 22.07 14.80
N ALA A 96 -7.55 22.63 14.98
CA ALA A 96 -7.73 23.88 15.73
C ALA A 96 -7.30 23.75 17.21
N LEU A 97 -7.44 22.54 17.77
CA LEU A 97 -7.06 22.25 19.17
C LEU A 97 -5.61 21.81 19.33
N ALA A 98 -5.02 21.18 18.31
CA ALA A 98 -3.66 20.64 18.36
C ALA A 98 -2.93 20.84 17.00
N PRO A 99 -2.62 22.08 16.59
CA PRO A 99 -2.15 22.41 15.24
C PRO A 99 -0.75 21.90 14.91
N GLU A 100 0.07 21.57 15.92
CA GLU A 100 1.45 21.12 15.74
C GLU A 100 1.65 19.63 16.09
N ALA A 101 0.56 18.91 16.41
CA ALA A 101 0.67 17.50 16.76
C ALA A 101 0.82 16.62 15.51
N PRO A 102 1.94 15.89 15.30
CA PRO A 102 2.09 15.00 14.14
C PRO A 102 0.99 13.94 14.04
N ALA A 103 0.48 13.48 15.21
CA ALA A 103 -0.62 12.52 15.28
C ALA A 103 -1.96 13.06 14.73
N VAL A 104 -2.13 14.39 14.65
CA VAL A 104 -3.29 15.05 14.05
C VAL A 104 -2.98 15.49 12.62
N LEU A 105 -1.81 16.09 12.39
CA LEU A 105 -1.39 16.64 11.10
C LEU A 105 -1.35 15.56 10.00
N ALA A 106 -0.76 14.40 10.27
CA ALA A 106 -0.57 13.37 9.26
C ALA A 106 -1.90 12.75 8.78
N PRO A 107 -2.83 12.30 9.65
CA PRO A 107 -4.11 11.78 9.18
C PRO A 107 -5.00 12.86 8.55
N ALA A 108 -4.95 14.11 9.02
CA ALA A 108 -5.65 15.21 8.38
C ALA A 108 -5.12 15.48 6.96
N ALA A 109 -3.78 15.54 6.79
CA ALA A 109 -3.16 15.68 5.47
C ALA A 109 -3.56 14.54 4.53
N MET A 110 -3.57 13.29 5.02
CA MET A 110 -4.01 12.12 4.26
C MET A 110 -5.49 12.25 3.83
N ALA A 111 -6.39 12.69 4.72
CA ALA A 111 -7.80 12.87 4.41
C ALA A 111 -8.01 13.95 3.33
N HIS A 112 -7.31 15.08 3.44
CA HIS A 112 -7.34 16.13 2.41
C HIS A 112 -6.74 15.65 1.08
N ALA A 113 -5.69 14.82 1.11
CA ALA A 113 -5.14 14.19 -0.09
C ALA A 113 -6.15 13.23 -0.74
N TYR A 114 -6.87 12.40 0.04
CA TYR A 114 -7.97 11.57 -0.46
C TYR A 114 -9.09 12.39 -1.14
N ALA A 115 -9.34 13.58 -0.64
CA ALA A 115 -10.31 14.50 -1.22
C ALA A 115 -9.76 15.28 -2.43
N CYS A 116 -8.48 15.14 -2.81
CA CYS A 116 -7.78 16.03 -3.76
C CYS A 116 -7.94 17.52 -3.39
N ALA A 117 -8.00 17.84 -2.09
CA ALA A 117 -8.04 19.20 -1.56
C ALA A 117 -6.60 19.71 -1.34
N TRP A 118 -5.86 19.79 -2.46
CA TRP A 118 -4.40 20.00 -2.47
C TRP A 118 -3.90 21.19 -1.69
N PRO A 119 -4.48 22.42 -1.78
CA PRO A 119 -3.93 23.55 -1.04
C PRO A 119 -3.86 23.28 0.48
N ARG A 120 -4.89 22.63 1.03
CA ARG A 120 -4.91 22.28 2.45
C ARG A 120 -3.97 21.13 2.78
N ALA A 121 -3.96 20.07 1.96
CA ALA A 121 -3.04 18.94 2.11
C ALA A 121 -1.58 19.42 2.10
N GLU A 122 -1.19 20.25 1.12
CA GLU A 122 0.17 20.79 0.97
C GLU A 122 0.58 21.64 2.18
N ALA A 123 -0.31 22.49 2.70
CA ALA A 123 -0.05 23.28 3.90
C ALA A 123 0.21 22.39 5.14
N LEU A 124 -0.62 21.36 5.33
CA LEU A 124 -0.45 20.40 6.44
C LEU A 124 0.84 19.59 6.30
N LEU A 125 1.18 19.18 5.07
CA LEU A 125 2.43 18.45 4.77
C LEU A 125 3.66 19.31 5.00
N ALA A 126 3.63 20.59 4.65
CA ALA A 126 4.72 21.52 4.92
C ALA A 126 4.97 21.67 6.42
N SER A 127 3.90 21.83 7.22
CA SER A 127 3.98 21.89 8.69
C SER A 127 4.53 20.58 9.27
N LEU A 128 4.01 19.43 8.82
CA LEU A 128 4.47 18.11 9.26
C LEU A 128 5.96 17.90 8.96
N ALA A 129 6.41 18.24 7.74
CA ALA A 129 7.81 18.12 7.35
C ALA A 129 8.72 19.07 8.13
N ALA A 130 8.27 20.30 8.43
CA ALA A 130 9.02 21.27 9.24
C ALA A 130 9.24 20.73 10.65
N ILE A 131 8.21 20.20 11.32
CA ILE A 131 8.31 19.55 12.64
C ILE A 131 9.28 18.36 12.58
N GLY A 132 9.15 17.52 11.55
CA GLY A 132 10.06 16.40 11.35
C GLY A 132 11.52 16.83 11.21
N ARG A 133 11.83 17.87 10.48
CA ARG A 133 13.20 18.39 10.29
C ARG A 133 13.77 19.08 11.53
N ALA A 134 12.93 19.73 12.34
CA ALA A 134 13.37 20.43 13.56
C ALA A 134 13.99 19.49 14.62
N GLN A 135 13.77 18.20 14.53
CA GLN A 135 14.31 17.16 15.42
C GLN A 135 14.05 17.39 16.93
N SER A 136 13.07 18.23 17.27
CA SER A 136 12.74 18.66 18.63
C SER A 136 11.76 17.73 19.36
N GLY A 137 11.98 16.42 19.33
CA GLY A 137 11.14 15.46 20.04
C GLY A 137 10.65 14.29 19.16
N PRO A 138 9.79 13.41 19.68
CA PRO A 138 9.25 12.29 18.92
C PRO A 138 8.45 12.74 17.69
N PHE A 139 8.59 12.02 16.59
CA PHE A 139 7.90 12.28 15.34
C PHE A 139 7.14 11.01 14.86
N PRO A 140 6.18 10.49 15.64
CA PRO A 140 5.47 9.26 15.31
C PRO A 140 4.40 9.54 14.25
N VAL A 141 4.70 9.23 12.99
CA VAL A 141 3.74 9.19 11.90
C VAL A 141 3.53 7.74 11.50
N SER A 142 2.27 7.32 11.29
CA SER A 142 2.01 5.93 10.90
C SER A 142 2.76 5.59 9.61
N PRO A 143 3.34 4.38 9.51
CA PRO A 143 4.26 4.06 8.41
C PRO A 143 3.66 4.24 7.01
N LEU A 144 2.38 3.88 6.81
CA LEU A 144 1.71 4.07 5.52
C LEU A 144 1.60 5.57 5.17
N MET A 145 1.25 6.42 6.15
CA MET A 145 1.18 7.85 5.95
C MET A 145 2.56 8.44 5.69
N ALA A 146 3.59 8.00 6.43
CA ALA A 146 4.96 8.42 6.19
C ALA A 146 5.41 8.08 4.76
N ALA A 147 5.18 6.85 4.30
CA ALA A 147 5.53 6.42 2.94
C ALA A 147 4.73 7.15 1.86
N ALA A 148 3.45 7.49 2.14
CA ALA A 148 2.55 8.11 1.17
C ALA A 148 2.72 9.62 1.06
N LEU A 149 3.11 10.30 2.16
CA LEU A 149 3.05 11.76 2.27
C LEU A 149 4.43 12.43 2.31
N LEU A 150 5.46 11.74 2.77
CA LEU A 150 6.79 12.31 2.94
C LEU A 150 7.71 11.87 1.80
N ASP A 151 8.12 12.79 0.93
CA ASP A 151 9.11 12.54 -0.14
C ASP A 151 10.55 12.77 0.38
N ASP A 152 10.87 12.16 1.52
CA ASP A 152 12.17 12.28 2.17
C ASP A 152 12.46 10.97 2.93
N PRO A 153 13.41 10.14 2.46
CA PRO A 153 13.68 8.84 3.08
C PRO A 153 14.17 8.93 4.53
N ALA A 154 14.88 10.01 4.89
CA ALA A 154 15.34 10.20 6.27
C ALA A 154 14.17 10.55 7.22
N LEU A 155 13.24 11.39 6.76
CA LEU A 155 12.02 11.68 7.51
C LEU A 155 11.11 10.45 7.62
N GLN A 156 10.98 9.65 6.56
CA GLN A 156 10.23 8.39 6.60
C GLN A 156 10.83 7.44 7.65
N GLN A 157 12.14 7.19 7.60
CA GLN A 157 12.83 6.32 8.56
C GLN A 157 12.61 6.80 10.00
N ARG A 158 12.77 8.11 10.25
CA ARG A 158 12.56 8.69 11.58
C ARG A 158 11.12 8.50 12.06
N ALA A 159 10.15 8.86 11.22
CA ALA A 159 8.73 8.77 11.54
C ALA A 159 8.33 7.33 11.90
N ILE A 160 8.77 6.37 11.10
CA ILE A 160 8.47 4.95 11.28
C ILE A 160 9.15 4.42 12.55
N ARG A 161 10.43 4.76 12.78
CA ARG A 161 11.15 4.36 13.99
C ARG A 161 10.45 4.85 15.27
N ASP A 162 10.07 6.13 15.29
CA ASP A 162 9.42 6.73 16.44
C ASP A 162 8.01 6.16 16.66
N TYR A 163 7.29 5.83 15.57
CA TYR A 163 6.01 5.13 15.63
C TYR A 163 6.17 3.70 16.21
N VAL A 164 7.13 2.95 15.69
CA VAL A 164 7.42 1.57 16.13
C VAL A 164 7.80 1.53 17.61
N ALA A 165 8.64 2.46 18.07
CA ALA A 165 9.05 2.55 19.47
C ALA A 165 7.88 2.77 20.43
N GLY A 166 6.79 3.43 19.97
CA GLY A 166 5.59 3.67 20.77
C GLY A 166 4.50 2.60 20.65
N THR A 167 4.56 1.72 19.64
CA THR A 167 3.42 0.84 19.30
C THR A 167 3.75 -0.65 19.31
N LEU A 168 5.00 -1.04 19.06
CA LEU A 168 5.39 -2.44 18.98
C LEU A 168 6.21 -2.86 20.21
N PRO A 169 6.07 -4.12 20.67
CA PRO A 169 6.86 -4.63 21.78
C PRO A 169 8.34 -4.75 21.38
N PRO A 170 9.29 -4.58 22.31
CA PRO A 170 10.70 -4.82 22.04
C PRO A 170 10.91 -6.29 21.65
N PRO A 171 11.73 -6.58 20.62
CA PRO A 171 11.97 -7.95 20.20
C PRO A 171 12.83 -8.71 21.22
N ARG A 172 12.62 -10.02 21.29
CA ARG A 172 13.52 -10.91 22.02
C ARG A 172 14.92 -10.92 21.39
N PRO A 173 15.98 -11.14 22.19
CA PRO A 173 17.31 -11.36 21.64
C PRO A 173 17.32 -12.51 20.63
N ARG A 174 18.17 -12.38 19.60
CA ARG A 174 18.34 -13.43 18.60
C ARG A 174 18.95 -14.67 19.26
N ALA A 175 18.29 -15.82 19.11
CA ALA A 175 18.88 -17.09 19.49
C ALA A 175 20.03 -17.46 18.53
N PRO A 176 21.07 -18.18 18.99
CA PRO A 176 22.07 -18.75 18.10
C PRO A 176 21.37 -19.62 17.04
N ALA A 177 21.65 -19.38 15.77
CA ALA A 177 21.10 -20.21 14.70
C ALA A 177 21.70 -21.62 14.78
N ALA A 178 20.85 -22.64 14.77
CA ALA A 178 21.28 -24.01 14.55
C ALA A 178 21.92 -24.12 13.15
N ILE A 179 23.04 -24.86 13.06
CA ILE A 179 23.70 -25.11 11.78
C ILE A 179 22.80 -26.05 10.97
N ARG A 180 22.24 -25.57 9.87
CA ARG A 180 21.47 -26.38 8.94
C ARG A 180 22.38 -27.45 8.30
N ALA A 181 21.89 -28.69 8.21
CA ALA A 181 22.60 -29.74 7.50
C ALA A 181 22.69 -29.41 6.00
N ARG A 182 23.87 -29.54 5.39
CA ARG A 182 24.06 -29.33 3.95
C ARG A 182 23.18 -30.30 3.15
N GLY A 183 22.56 -29.79 2.08
CA GLY A 183 21.72 -30.59 1.17
C GLY A 183 20.27 -30.83 1.64
N THR A 184 19.84 -30.25 2.75
CA THR A 184 18.43 -30.24 3.14
C THR A 184 17.71 -29.05 2.53
N ALA A 185 16.44 -29.23 2.14
CA ALA A 185 15.61 -28.12 1.66
C ALA A 185 15.48 -27.02 2.72
N LEU A 186 15.54 -25.76 2.29
CA LEU A 186 15.36 -24.60 3.15
C LEU A 186 13.92 -24.53 3.64
N ARG A 187 13.68 -24.45 4.95
CA ARG A 187 12.34 -24.34 5.52
C ARG A 187 11.93 -22.87 5.58
N VAL A 188 11.07 -22.45 4.63
CA VAL A 188 10.66 -21.06 4.47
C VAL A 188 9.19 -20.88 4.84
N GLY A 189 8.93 -20.03 5.84
CA GLY A 189 7.60 -19.61 6.23
C GLY A 189 7.22 -18.27 5.58
N TYR A 190 5.97 -18.13 5.16
CA TYR A 190 5.39 -16.89 4.65
C TYR A 190 4.23 -16.46 5.54
N LEU A 191 4.35 -15.31 6.19
CA LEU A 191 3.36 -14.74 7.10
C LEU A 191 2.53 -13.68 6.37
N SER A 192 1.21 -13.84 6.28
CA SER A 192 0.35 -12.87 5.62
C SER A 192 -1.09 -12.87 6.12
N ALA A 193 -1.73 -11.70 6.10
CA ALA A 193 -3.17 -11.53 6.18
C ALA A 193 -3.84 -11.42 4.79
N ASP A 194 -3.08 -11.59 3.70
CA ASP A 194 -3.55 -11.33 2.33
C ASP A 194 -3.62 -12.63 1.48
N PHE A 195 -3.73 -13.79 2.12
CA PHE A 195 -3.90 -15.05 1.40
C PHE A 195 -5.34 -15.27 0.91
N HIS A 196 -5.88 -14.24 0.26
CA HIS A 196 -7.22 -14.18 -0.34
C HIS A 196 -7.19 -13.31 -1.60
N GLU A 197 -8.34 -12.90 -2.14
CA GLU A 197 -8.46 -11.98 -3.28
C GLU A 197 -7.87 -10.60 -2.93
N HIS A 198 -6.55 -10.48 -3.00
CA HIS A 198 -5.78 -9.28 -2.62
C HIS A 198 -4.59 -9.06 -3.55
N ALA A 199 -4.12 -7.80 -3.68
CA ALA A 199 -3.01 -7.42 -4.54
C ALA A 199 -1.75 -8.26 -4.29
N THR A 200 -1.36 -8.48 -3.02
CA THR A 200 -0.20 -9.30 -2.64
C THR A 200 -0.34 -10.74 -3.17
N ALA A 201 -1.52 -11.35 -3.02
CA ALA A 201 -1.78 -12.70 -3.53
C ALA A 201 -1.73 -12.75 -5.06
N TYR A 202 -2.32 -11.77 -5.75
CA TYR A 202 -2.28 -11.69 -7.21
C TYR A 202 -0.86 -11.55 -7.77
N LEU A 203 0.03 -10.90 -7.04
CA LEU A 203 1.43 -10.79 -7.42
C LEU A 203 2.22 -12.07 -7.12
N ALA A 204 2.03 -12.65 -5.92
CA ALA A 204 2.95 -13.65 -5.38
C ALA A 204 2.50 -15.11 -5.58
N ALA A 205 1.25 -15.38 -6.02
CA ALA A 205 0.76 -16.75 -6.13
C ALA A 205 1.68 -17.65 -6.98
N GLY A 206 2.12 -17.14 -8.12
CA GLY A 206 3.05 -17.87 -9.00
C GLY A 206 4.42 -18.14 -8.36
N LEU A 207 4.92 -17.27 -7.47
CA LEU A 207 6.16 -17.52 -6.73
C LEU A 207 6.06 -18.81 -5.91
N PHE A 208 4.97 -18.94 -5.15
CA PHE A 208 4.78 -20.10 -4.28
C PHE A 208 4.59 -21.41 -5.09
N GLU A 209 3.99 -21.32 -6.28
CA GLU A 209 3.81 -22.44 -7.20
C GLU A 209 5.12 -22.87 -7.89
N HIS A 210 6.10 -21.96 -8.04
CA HIS A 210 7.37 -22.22 -8.73
C HIS A 210 8.55 -22.51 -7.78
N HIS A 211 8.31 -22.60 -6.48
CA HIS A 211 9.36 -23.08 -5.58
C HIS A 211 9.76 -24.52 -5.93
N ASP A 212 11.07 -24.75 -6.04
CA ASP A 212 11.61 -26.11 -6.19
C ASP A 212 11.52 -26.86 -4.85
N PRO A 213 10.68 -27.93 -4.76
CA PRO A 213 10.54 -28.67 -3.50
C PRO A 213 11.83 -29.32 -2.99
N ALA A 214 12.81 -29.56 -3.88
CA ALA A 214 14.12 -30.05 -3.48
C ALA A 214 14.97 -28.98 -2.78
N ARG A 215 14.66 -27.70 -3.00
CA ARG A 215 15.38 -26.56 -2.44
C ARG A 215 14.62 -25.86 -1.32
N VAL A 216 13.30 -25.76 -1.40
CA VAL A 216 12.45 -25.00 -0.49
C VAL A 216 11.27 -25.87 -0.01
N ALA A 217 11.21 -26.07 1.30
CA ALA A 217 10.00 -26.58 1.97
C ALA A 217 9.18 -25.37 2.43
N SER A 218 8.08 -25.07 1.73
CA SER A 218 7.29 -23.86 1.92
C SER A 218 6.16 -24.04 2.94
N PHE A 219 5.99 -23.04 3.82
CA PHE A 219 4.96 -22.98 4.86
C PHE A 219 4.16 -21.69 4.71
N ALA A 220 2.84 -21.75 4.66
CA ALA A 220 1.96 -20.59 4.77
C ALA A 220 1.45 -20.41 6.19
N TYR A 221 1.53 -19.20 6.70
CA TYR A 221 0.95 -18.78 7.98
C TYR A 221 -0.10 -17.70 7.71
N ALA A 222 -1.36 -18.12 7.61
CA ALA A 222 -2.49 -17.26 7.34
C ALA A 222 -3.00 -16.63 8.65
N ILE A 223 -2.84 -15.32 8.80
CA ILE A 223 -3.30 -14.56 9.98
C ILE A 223 -4.66 -13.91 9.78
N ASP A 224 -5.25 -14.03 8.58
CA ASP A 224 -6.61 -13.65 8.21
C ASP A 224 -7.59 -14.84 8.33
N ARG A 225 -8.88 -14.53 8.32
CA ARG A 225 -9.93 -15.55 8.27
C ARG A 225 -10.04 -16.12 6.85
N ASP A 226 -10.43 -17.39 6.78
CA ASP A 226 -10.75 -18.06 5.51
C ASP A 226 -11.99 -17.39 4.88
N ASP A 227 -11.82 -16.86 3.67
CA ASP A 227 -12.90 -16.25 2.89
C ASP A 227 -13.61 -17.27 1.96
N GLY A 228 -13.12 -18.52 1.91
CA GLY A 228 -13.62 -19.55 1.01
C GLY A 228 -13.37 -19.25 -0.48
N GLY A 229 -12.55 -18.22 -0.78
CA GLY A 229 -12.33 -17.71 -2.13
C GLY A 229 -11.42 -18.59 -3.01
N PRO A 230 -11.49 -18.42 -4.35
CA PRO A 230 -10.70 -19.22 -5.29
C PRO A 230 -9.19 -18.96 -5.16
N MET A 231 -8.77 -17.72 -4.82
CA MET A 231 -7.36 -17.39 -4.60
C MET A 231 -6.81 -18.12 -3.38
N ARG A 232 -7.55 -18.13 -2.26
CA ARG A 232 -7.14 -18.90 -1.09
C ARG A 232 -7.02 -20.40 -1.39
N ALA A 233 -7.98 -20.96 -2.13
CA ALA A 233 -7.92 -22.35 -2.56
C ALA A 233 -6.71 -22.65 -3.47
N ARG A 234 -6.35 -21.71 -4.36
CA ARG A 234 -5.13 -21.78 -5.20
C ARG A 234 -3.87 -21.79 -4.33
N LEU A 235 -3.76 -20.84 -3.40
CA LEU A 235 -2.61 -20.71 -2.51
C LEU A 235 -2.43 -21.94 -1.60
N ARG A 236 -3.52 -22.48 -1.05
CA ARG A 236 -3.46 -23.73 -0.25
C ARG A 236 -2.85 -24.89 -1.02
N ARG A 237 -3.03 -24.96 -2.34
CA ARG A 237 -2.40 -26.00 -3.18
C ARG A 237 -0.94 -25.70 -3.50
N ALA A 238 -0.54 -24.45 -3.50
CA ALA A 238 0.82 -24.02 -3.82
C ALA A 238 1.82 -24.27 -2.69
N PHE A 239 1.35 -24.24 -1.44
CA PHE A 239 2.22 -24.43 -0.28
C PHE A 239 2.34 -25.90 0.14
N GLY A 240 3.54 -26.33 0.52
CA GLY A 240 3.78 -27.64 1.10
C GLY A 240 3.09 -27.85 2.46
N GLN A 241 2.98 -26.80 3.24
CA GLN A 241 2.29 -26.79 4.54
C GLN A 241 1.47 -25.50 4.71
N TRP A 242 0.29 -25.63 5.32
CA TRP A 242 -0.60 -24.51 5.60
C TRP A 242 -0.99 -24.47 7.07
N ARG A 243 -0.90 -23.29 7.71
CA ARG A 243 -1.28 -23.04 9.09
C ARG A 243 -2.24 -21.84 9.17
N ASP A 244 -3.45 -22.08 9.63
CA ASP A 244 -4.40 -21.01 9.96
C ASP A 244 -4.09 -20.50 11.37
N LEU A 245 -3.74 -19.22 11.48
CA LEU A 245 -3.41 -18.52 12.72
C LEU A 245 -4.45 -17.46 13.09
N ALA A 246 -5.54 -17.37 12.32
CA ALA A 246 -6.64 -16.45 12.60
C ALA A 246 -7.23 -16.74 13.99
N GLY A 247 -7.45 -15.68 14.78
CA GLY A 247 -8.04 -15.80 16.11
C GLY A 247 -7.07 -16.21 17.23
N LEU A 248 -5.83 -16.60 16.91
CA LEU A 248 -4.77 -16.81 17.91
C LEU A 248 -4.17 -15.45 18.30
N ASP A 249 -3.74 -15.30 19.56
CA ASP A 249 -2.89 -14.17 19.95
C ASP A 249 -1.48 -14.28 19.35
N ASP A 250 -0.68 -13.20 19.43
CA ASP A 250 0.65 -13.16 18.81
C ASP A 250 1.63 -14.16 19.45
N ALA A 251 1.54 -14.40 20.74
CA ALA A 251 2.41 -15.33 21.43
C ALA A 251 2.13 -16.78 21.03
N THR A 252 0.85 -17.16 20.97
CA THR A 252 0.41 -18.49 20.53
C THR A 252 0.71 -18.72 19.04
N ALA A 253 0.49 -17.72 18.20
CA ALA A 253 0.83 -17.76 16.77
C ALA A 253 2.35 -17.96 16.57
N ALA A 254 3.17 -17.19 17.28
CA ALA A 254 4.62 -17.31 17.22
C ALA A 254 5.13 -18.67 17.72
N ALA A 255 4.56 -19.21 18.81
CA ALA A 255 4.91 -20.55 19.29
C ALA A 255 4.60 -21.64 18.25
N ARG A 256 3.47 -21.50 17.51
CA ARG A 256 3.12 -22.43 16.45
C ARG A 256 4.08 -22.35 15.26
N ILE A 257 4.52 -21.15 14.87
CA ILE A 257 5.54 -20.94 13.83
C ILE A 257 6.87 -21.54 14.27
N ALA A 258 7.30 -21.28 15.50
CA ALA A 258 8.57 -21.79 16.04
C ALA A 258 8.61 -23.35 16.09
N ALA A 259 7.47 -24.00 16.35
CA ALA A 259 7.36 -25.45 16.37
C ALA A 259 7.60 -26.11 14.99
N ASP A 260 7.38 -25.36 13.90
CA ASP A 260 7.67 -25.85 12.54
C ASP A 260 9.19 -25.77 12.20
N GLY A 261 10.05 -25.20 13.05
CA GLY A 261 11.52 -25.21 12.90
C GLY A 261 12.01 -24.61 11.58
N LEU A 262 11.56 -23.38 11.28
CA LEU A 262 11.93 -22.65 10.06
C LEU A 262 13.39 -22.23 10.06
N ASP A 263 13.98 -22.11 8.86
CA ASP A 263 15.24 -21.40 8.64
C ASP A 263 14.99 -19.89 8.41
N VAL A 264 13.94 -19.58 7.64
CA VAL A 264 13.58 -18.19 7.26
C VAL A 264 12.07 -17.99 7.41
N LEU A 265 11.67 -16.87 8.00
CA LEU A 265 10.30 -16.38 8.00
C LEU A 265 10.23 -15.09 7.18
N VAL A 266 9.39 -15.10 6.14
CA VAL A 266 9.15 -13.94 5.27
C VAL A 266 7.81 -13.30 5.67
N ASP A 267 7.86 -12.08 6.17
CA ASP A 267 6.69 -11.24 6.40
C ASP A 267 6.27 -10.56 5.10
N LEU A 268 5.04 -10.82 4.67
CA LEU A 268 4.46 -10.24 3.44
C LEU A 268 3.54 -9.05 3.72
N LYS A 269 3.48 -8.57 4.96
CA LYS A 269 2.60 -7.46 5.35
C LYS A 269 3.35 -6.18 5.67
N GLY A 270 4.40 -6.26 6.47
CA GLY A 270 5.00 -5.05 7.03
C GLY A 270 3.98 -4.20 7.75
N HIS A 271 4.03 -2.88 7.54
CA HIS A 271 3.12 -1.91 8.16
C HIS A 271 1.82 -1.68 7.37
N THR A 272 1.23 -2.74 6.81
CA THR A 272 -0.06 -2.63 6.11
C THR A 272 -1.23 -3.13 6.98
N GLN A 273 -2.45 -2.83 6.58
CA GLN A 273 -3.65 -3.23 7.32
C GLN A 273 -3.69 -4.75 7.55
N GLY A 274 -4.02 -5.18 8.75
CA GLY A 274 -4.04 -6.60 9.12
C GLY A 274 -2.66 -7.16 9.53
N SER A 275 -1.63 -6.33 9.58
CA SER A 275 -0.30 -6.71 10.05
C SER A 275 -0.32 -7.15 11.52
N ARG A 276 0.54 -8.12 11.84
CA ARG A 276 0.75 -8.63 13.19
C ARG A 276 2.26 -8.77 13.49
N LEU A 277 2.98 -7.65 13.36
CA LEU A 277 4.44 -7.59 13.62
C LEU A 277 4.83 -8.01 15.03
N GLY A 278 3.90 -7.97 16.00
CA GLY A 278 4.10 -8.53 17.34
C GLY A 278 4.48 -10.02 17.34
N ILE A 279 4.05 -10.80 16.36
CA ILE A 279 4.47 -12.19 16.18
C ILE A 279 5.99 -12.27 15.98
N LEU A 280 6.57 -11.37 15.20
CA LEU A 280 8.01 -11.33 14.90
C LEU A 280 8.84 -10.94 16.14
N ALA A 281 8.25 -10.23 17.11
CA ALA A 281 8.93 -9.82 18.34
C ALA A 281 9.52 -11.00 19.13
N THR A 282 8.87 -12.15 19.08
CA THR A 282 9.34 -13.36 19.78
C THR A 282 10.43 -14.11 19.03
N ARG A 283 10.74 -13.70 17.80
CA ARG A 283 11.70 -14.33 16.89
C ARG A 283 11.44 -15.83 16.67
N PRO A 284 10.28 -16.20 16.09
CA PRO A 284 9.94 -17.60 15.85
C PRO A 284 10.79 -18.28 14.77
N ALA A 285 11.63 -17.54 14.04
CA ALA A 285 12.60 -18.06 13.07
C ALA A 285 13.97 -17.39 13.26
N PRO A 286 15.09 -18.08 12.93
CA PRO A 286 16.43 -17.51 13.03
C PRO A 286 16.66 -16.28 12.16
N VAL A 287 16.05 -16.26 10.95
CA VAL A 287 16.10 -15.16 10.00
C VAL A 287 14.68 -14.69 9.69
N GLN A 288 14.43 -13.40 9.85
CA GLN A 288 13.14 -12.78 9.61
C GLN A 288 13.30 -11.67 8.57
N ILE A 289 12.61 -11.81 7.43
CA ILE A 289 12.76 -10.94 6.25
C ILE A 289 11.43 -10.27 5.95
N HIS A 290 11.46 -8.99 5.63
CA HIS A 290 10.30 -8.29 5.08
C HIS A 290 10.35 -8.31 3.55
N TYR A 291 9.19 -8.58 2.91
CA TYR A 291 9.07 -8.59 1.46
C TYR A 291 7.67 -8.16 0.99
N LEU A 292 7.61 -7.36 -0.07
CA LEU A 292 6.48 -7.03 -0.93
C LEU A 292 5.39 -6.14 -0.30
N GLY A 293 4.88 -6.45 0.90
CA GLY A 293 3.66 -5.84 1.44
C GLY A 293 3.77 -4.34 1.73
N PHE A 294 4.89 -3.89 2.27
CA PHE A 294 5.16 -2.48 2.59
C PHE A 294 6.44 -2.00 1.87
N PRO A 295 6.39 -0.89 1.11
CA PRO A 295 7.52 -0.43 0.30
C PRO A 295 8.43 0.52 1.07
N GLY A 296 9.20 0.00 2.01
CA GLY A 296 10.12 0.79 2.84
C GLY A 296 10.66 0.03 4.03
N THR A 297 11.45 0.70 4.86
CA THR A 297 11.94 0.15 6.12
C THR A 297 10.77 -0.11 7.09
N LEU A 298 10.83 -1.20 7.83
CA LEU A 298 9.92 -1.42 8.96
C LEU A 298 10.42 -0.72 10.23
N ALA A 299 11.69 -0.35 10.26
CA ALA A 299 12.39 0.21 11.41
C ALA A 299 12.14 -0.58 12.71
N TYR A 300 12.03 -1.91 12.57
CA TYR A 300 11.72 -2.81 13.66
C TYR A 300 12.81 -3.87 13.82
N ALA A 301 13.48 -3.84 14.95
CA ALA A 301 14.64 -4.71 15.24
C ALA A 301 14.33 -6.23 15.26
N ALA A 302 13.05 -6.62 15.18
CA ALA A 302 12.66 -8.01 14.97
C ALA A 302 12.93 -8.49 13.53
N VAL A 303 13.04 -7.59 12.55
CA VAL A 303 13.24 -7.90 11.13
C VAL A 303 14.71 -7.72 10.79
N ASP A 304 15.31 -8.75 10.20
CA ASP A 304 16.74 -8.78 9.91
C ASP A 304 17.10 -8.17 8.56
N ALA A 305 16.20 -8.35 7.58
CA ALA A 305 16.46 -7.90 6.22
C ALA A 305 15.17 -7.51 5.48
N LEU A 306 15.35 -6.71 4.44
CA LEU A 306 14.34 -6.26 3.50
C LEU A 306 14.75 -6.69 2.09
N VAL A 307 13.81 -7.23 1.30
CA VAL A 307 14.06 -7.55 -0.12
C VAL A 307 13.78 -6.33 -1.00
N ALA A 308 14.73 -6.00 -1.85
CA ALA A 308 14.70 -4.88 -2.78
C ALA A 308 15.31 -5.27 -4.14
N ASP A 309 15.51 -4.30 -5.02
CA ASP A 309 16.38 -4.36 -6.20
C ASP A 309 17.28 -3.11 -6.27
N PRO A 310 18.25 -3.05 -7.21
CA PRO A 310 19.16 -1.91 -7.31
C PRO A 310 18.50 -0.57 -7.68
N ILE A 311 17.26 -0.57 -8.16
CA ILE A 311 16.51 0.65 -8.52
C ILE A 311 15.74 1.17 -7.32
N VAL A 312 14.96 0.31 -6.64
CA VAL A 312 14.13 0.75 -5.51
C VAL A 312 14.97 1.11 -4.27
N VAL A 313 16.11 0.43 -4.08
CA VAL A 313 17.12 0.82 -3.09
C VAL A 313 18.50 0.79 -3.75
N PRO A 314 18.95 1.89 -4.33
CA PRO A 314 20.27 1.99 -4.94
C PRO A 314 21.39 1.73 -3.93
N PRO A 315 22.57 1.27 -4.38
CA PRO A 315 23.77 1.23 -3.54
C PRO A 315 24.07 2.60 -2.92
N GLY A 316 24.27 2.63 -1.60
CA GLY A 316 24.50 3.85 -0.82
C GLY A 316 23.26 4.41 -0.11
N ASP A 317 22.06 3.94 -0.46
CA ASP A 317 20.80 4.36 0.21
C ASP A 317 20.42 3.45 1.39
N GLU A 318 21.22 2.40 1.69
CA GLU A 318 21.00 1.49 2.82
C GLU A 318 20.89 2.22 4.16
N ARG A 319 21.53 3.39 4.29
CA ARG A 319 21.48 4.24 5.48
C ARG A 319 20.07 4.66 5.90
N HIS A 320 19.10 4.57 4.97
CA HIS A 320 17.69 4.91 5.23
C HIS A 320 16.84 3.70 5.65
N TYR A 321 17.48 2.56 5.85
CA TYR A 321 16.82 1.31 6.25
C TYR A 321 17.46 0.79 7.54
N ALA A 322 16.63 0.31 8.46
CA ALA A 322 17.12 -0.31 9.70
C ALA A 322 17.54 -1.77 9.46
N GLU A 323 16.98 -2.39 8.44
CA GLU A 323 17.21 -3.76 8.04
C GLU A 323 18.35 -3.85 7.02
N ALA A 324 19.01 -5.02 6.95
CA ALA A 324 19.92 -5.30 5.85
C ALA A 324 19.16 -5.36 4.51
N VAL A 325 19.65 -4.66 3.49
CA VAL A 325 19.02 -4.67 2.16
C VAL A 325 19.53 -5.84 1.33
N LEU A 326 18.63 -6.76 0.99
CA LEU A 326 18.88 -7.89 0.11
C LEU A 326 18.35 -7.56 -1.29
N ARG A 327 19.23 -7.48 -2.28
CA ARG A 327 18.85 -7.09 -3.64
C ARG A 327 18.70 -8.29 -4.55
N LEU A 328 17.53 -8.42 -5.16
CA LEU A 328 17.33 -9.26 -6.33
C LEU A 328 18.03 -8.63 -7.54
N PRO A 329 18.51 -9.42 -8.50
CA PRO A 329 19.31 -8.90 -9.63
C PRO A 329 18.48 -8.10 -10.65
N ARG A 330 17.16 -8.26 -10.63
CA ARG A 330 16.21 -7.63 -11.54
C ARG A 330 15.18 -6.85 -10.75
N CYS A 331 13.91 -6.87 -11.11
CA CYS A 331 12.84 -6.23 -10.35
C CYS A 331 12.57 -6.96 -9.03
N TYR A 332 12.38 -6.21 -7.93
CA TYR A 332 12.01 -6.80 -6.64
C TYR A 332 10.57 -7.30 -6.62
N GLN A 333 9.68 -6.70 -7.42
CA GLN A 333 8.27 -7.05 -7.43
C GLN A 333 8.03 -8.30 -8.25
N VAL A 334 7.69 -9.39 -7.59
CA VAL A 334 7.20 -10.60 -8.27
C VAL A 334 5.89 -10.32 -9.00
N ASN A 335 5.68 -10.98 -10.12
CA ASN A 335 4.42 -10.97 -10.84
C ASN A 335 4.05 -12.38 -11.28
N ASP A 336 2.79 -12.74 -11.06
CA ASP A 336 2.26 -14.03 -11.50
C ASP A 336 1.95 -14.00 -13.00
N ARG A 337 2.68 -14.81 -13.79
CA ARG A 337 2.45 -14.93 -15.23
C ARG A 337 1.15 -15.67 -15.61
N SER A 338 0.48 -16.29 -14.63
CA SER A 338 -0.80 -16.98 -14.81
C SER A 338 -2.01 -16.06 -14.60
N ARG A 339 -1.78 -14.74 -14.38
CA ARG A 339 -2.88 -13.79 -14.21
C ARG A 339 -3.82 -13.81 -15.41
N PRO A 340 -5.15 -13.64 -15.18
CA PRO A 340 -6.11 -13.62 -16.27
C PRO A 340 -5.82 -12.45 -17.23
N ARG A 341 -6.06 -12.67 -18.52
CA ARG A 341 -6.05 -11.67 -19.56
C ARG A 341 -7.33 -11.76 -20.38
N PRO A 342 -8.44 -11.31 -19.83
CA PRO A 342 -9.68 -11.29 -20.59
C PRO A 342 -9.58 -10.25 -21.73
N PRO A 343 -10.36 -10.43 -22.84
CA PRO A 343 -10.38 -9.48 -23.93
C PRO A 343 -10.84 -8.11 -23.42
N ALA A 344 -10.30 -7.04 -24.02
CA ALA A 344 -10.73 -5.69 -23.74
C ALA A 344 -12.20 -5.50 -24.13
N PRO A 345 -13.03 -4.88 -23.29
CA PRO A 345 -14.38 -4.47 -23.66
C PRO A 345 -14.34 -3.32 -24.68
N SER A 346 -15.50 -2.95 -25.29
CA SER A 346 -15.56 -1.70 -26.04
C SER A 346 -15.32 -0.51 -25.10
N ARG A 347 -14.67 0.54 -25.60
CA ARG A 347 -14.45 1.77 -24.82
C ARG A 347 -15.78 2.38 -24.33
N ALA A 348 -16.82 2.39 -25.16
CA ALA A 348 -18.14 2.88 -24.77
C ALA A 348 -18.73 2.14 -23.57
N SER A 349 -18.51 0.82 -23.47
CA SER A 349 -19.05 0.01 -22.34
C SER A 349 -18.41 0.32 -20.99
N VAL A 350 -17.28 1.01 -20.99
CA VAL A 350 -16.57 1.48 -19.77
C VAL A 350 -16.58 3.02 -19.65
N GLY A 351 -17.45 3.68 -20.40
CA GLY A 351 -17.66 5.13 -20.35
C GLY A 351 -16.58 5.97 -21.04
N LEU A 352 -15.78 5.36 -21.92
CA LEU A 352 -14.72 6.03 -22.65
C LEU A 352 -15.17 6.34 -24.10
N PRO A 353 -14.62 7.40 -24.73
CA PRO A 353 -14.86 7.66 -26.14
C PRO A 353 -14.25 6.54 -27.00
N GLU A 354 -14.94 6.17 -28.08
CA GLU A 354 -14.47 5.12 -29.01
C GLU A 354 -13.13 5.50 -29.67
N ARG A 355 -12.92 6.79 -29.92
CA ARG A 355 -11.70 7.34 -30.51
C ARG A 355 -11.08 8.37 -29.55
N GLY A 356 -9.82 8.70 -29.77
CA GLY A 356 -9.08 9.67 -28.97
C GLY A 356 -8.07 9.03 -28.02
N LEU A 357 -7.36 9.86 -27.27
CA LEU A 357 -6.33 9.48 -26.31
C LEU A 357 -6.95 9.21 -24.94
N VAL A 358 -6.69 8.03 -24.40
CA VAL A 358 -7.08 7.68 -23.04
C VAL A 358 -5.83 7.66 -22.15
N LEU A 359 -5.66 8.74 -21.37
CA LEU A 359 -4.68 8.84 -20.30
C LEU A 359 -5.29 8.25 -19.02
N ALA A 360 -4.66 7.28 -18.39
CA ALA A 360 -5.24 6.60 -17.24
C ALA A 360 -4.35 6.68 -16.00
N SER A 361 -4.93 7.00 -14.84
CA SER A 361 -4.27 6.78 -13.55
C SER A 361 -5.21 6.03 -12.61
N PHE A 362 -4.86 4.77 -12.32
CA PHE A 362 -5.63 3.93 -11.40
C PHE A 362 -5.03 3.94 -10.00
N ASN A 363 -4.24 4.96 -9.69
CA ASN A 363 -3.76 5.22 -8.36
C ASN A 363 -4.88 5.70 -7.43
N GLN A 364 -4.76 5.40 -6.15
CA GLN A 364 -5.67 5.89 -5.10
C GLN A 364 -5.64 7.42 -5.01
N GLY A 365 -6.79 8.05 -4.67
CA GLY A 365 -6.93 9.50 -4.63
C GLY A 365 -5.84 10.24 -3.85
N TYR A 366 -5.42 9.70 -2.69
CA TYR A 366 -4.37 10.31 -1.88
C TYR A 366 -2.99 10.38 -2.55
N LYS A 367 -2.76 9.59 -3.60
CA LYS A 367 -1.50 9.63 -4.38
C LYS A 367 -1.52 10.72 -5.44
N LEU A 368 -2.70 11.19 -5.85
CA LEU A 368 -2.86 12.19 -6.90
C LEU A 368 -2.45 13.57 -6.40
N THR A 369 -1.15 13.90 -6.51
CA THR A 369 -0.66 15.21 -6.11
C THR A 369 -0.96 16.27 -7.16
N ARG A 370 -1.08 17.52 -6.70
CA ARG A 370 -1.45 18.67 -7.51
C ARG A 370 -0.56 18.82 -8.74
N ALA A 371 0.75 18.72 -8.58
CA ALA A 371 1.72 18.93 -9.65
C ALA A 371 1.48 17.99 -10.86
N TYR A 372 1.18 16.70 -10.61
CA TYR A 372 0.91 15.75 -11.69
C TYR A 372 -0.46 15.96 -12.33
N VAL A 373 -1.51 16.15 -11.50
CA VAL A 373 -2.86 16.37 -12.03
C VAL A 373 -2.92 17.63 -12.87
N GLU A 374 -2.29 18.72 -12.45
CA GLU A 374 -2.21 19.95 -13.24
C GLU A 374 -1.51 19.73 -14.60
N MET A 375 -0.40 18.99 -14.63
CA MET A 375 0.27 18.63 -15.89
C MET A 375 -0.64 17.81 -16.83
N TRP A 376 -1.38 16.84 -16.26
CA TRP A 376 -2.32 16.04 -17.05
C TRP A 376 -3.46 16.88 -17.62
N LEU A 377 -4.00 17.80 -16.81
CA LEU A 377 -5.03 18.74 -17.28
C LEU A 377 -4.49 19.71 -18.34
N ASP A 378 -3.26 20.20 -18.18
CA ASP A 378 -2.61 21.04 -19.20
C ASP A 378 -2.42 20.27 -20.52
N THR A 379 -2.13 18.97 -20.46
CA THR A 379 -2.09 18.11 -21.65
C THR A 379 -3.48 17.93 -22.26
N LEU A 380 -4.51 17.70 -21.46
CA LEU A 380 -5.88 17.64 -21.95
C LEU A 380 -6.29 18.95 -22.66
N ALA A 381 -5.91 20.10 -22.12
CA ALA A 381 -6.24 21.39 -22.73
C ALA A 381 -5.60 21.58 -24.13
N ARG A 382 -4.49 20.89 -24.42
CA ARG A 382 -3.82 20.94 -25.74
C ARG A 382 -4.26 19.84 -26.70
N HIS A 383 -4.91 18.78 -26.21
CA HIS A 383 -5.34 17.62 -26.99
C HIS A 383 -6.84 17.41 -26.81
N ASP A 384 -7.67 18.01 -27.67
CA ASP A 384 -9.13 18.04 -27.54
C ASP A 384 -9.78 16.65 -27.57
N ASP A 385 -9.16 15.67 -28.21
CA ASP A 385 -9.62 14.29 -28.29
C ASP A 385 -9.16 13.42 -27.08
N ALA A 386 -8.37 13.98 -26.13
CA ALA A 386 -7.89 13.25 -24.98
C ALA A 386 -8.88 13.25 -23.81
N VAL A 387 -8.94 12.16 -23.08
CA VAL A 387 -9.66 12.04 -21.80
C VAL A 387 -8.71 11.56 -20.70
N LEU A 388 -8.98 11.99 -19.46
CA LEU A 388 -8.30 11.51 -18.27
C LEU A 388 -9.20 10.53 -17.52
N TRP A 389 -8.76 9.28 -17.40
CA TRP A 389 -9.51 8.18 -16.79
C TRP A 389 -8.93 7.80 -15.43
N LEU A 390 -9.67 8.03 -14.36
CA LEU A 390 -9.19 7.94 -12.98
C LEU A 390 -9.97 6.91 -12.16
N SER A 391 -9.27 6.11 -11.36
CA SER A 391 -9.89 5.23 -10.35
C SER A 391 -10.08 5.98 -9.03
N VAL A 392 -10.91 7.04 -9.06
CA VAL A 392 -11.26 7.85 -7.90
C VAL A 392 -12.74 7.68 -7.59
N THR A 393 -13.07 7.19 -6.41
CA THR A 393 -14.43 6.85 -6.00
C THR A 393 -15.00 7.83 -4.97
N HIS A 394 -14.16 8.56 -4.25
CA HIS A 394 -14.56 9.56 -3.25
C HIS A 394 -15.28 10.76 -3.87
N VAL A 395 -16.49 11.05 -3.40
CA VAL A 395 -17.33 12.14 -3.95
C VAL A 395 -16.63 13.50 -3.87
N PRO A 396 -16.02 13.91 -2.72
CA PRO A 396 -15.29 15.18 -2.65
C PRO A 396 -14.14 15.27 -3.66
N ALA A 397 -13.38 14.19 -3.87
CA ALA A 397 -12.29 14.18 -4.81
C ALA A 397 -12.76 14.33 -6.26
N ARG A 398 -13.83 13.63 -6.66
CA ARG A 398 -14.43 13.80 -8.00
C ARG A 398 -14.87 15.24 -8.23
N GLY A 399 -15.44 15.89 -7.22
CA GLY A 399 -15.83 17.32 -7.28
C GLY A 399 -14.62 18.22 -7.49
N ASN A 400 -13.58 18.07 -6.69
CA ASN A 400 -12.37 18.89 -6.78
C ASN A 400 -11.61 18.68 -8.09
N LEU A 401 -11.52 17.44 -8.60
CA LEU A 401 -10.91 17.13 -9.89
C LEU A 401 -11.67 17.79 -11.06
N ARG A 402 -13.00 17.72 -11.05
CA ARG A 402 -13.83 18.41 -12.07
C ARG A 402 -13.70 19.93 -11.98
N ALA A 403 -13.66 20.49 -10.78
CA ALA A 403 -13.45 21.92 -10.60
C ALA A 403 -12.09 22.38 -11.13
N ALA A 404 -11.01 21.61 -10.89
CA ALA A 404 -9.69 21.88 -11.43
C ALA A 404 -9.64 21.80 -12.97
N ALA A 405 -10.40 20.87 -13.59
CA ALA A 405 -10.55 20.77 -15.03
C ALA A 405 -11.34 21.96 -15.60
N ALA A 406 -12.47 22.30 -14.97
CA ALA A 406 -13.32 23.43 -15.40
C ALA A 406 -12.57 24.76 -15.34
N ALA A 407 -11.70 24.97 -14.35
CA ALA A 407 -10.84 26.15 -14.25
C ALA A 407 -9.86 26.30 -15.44
N ARG A 408 -9.65 25.24 -16.24
CA ARG A 408 -8.86 25.21 -17.48
C ARG A 408 -9.71 25.14 -18.74
N GLY A 409 -11.03 25.33 -18.63
CA GLY A 409 -11.96 25.22 -19.76
C GLY A 409 -12.15 23.79 -20.29
N ILE A 410 -11.75 22.77 -19.53
CA ILE A 410 -11.89 21.37 -19.92
C ILE A 410 -13.31 20.91 -19.58
N ALA A 411 -14.01 20.34 -20.56
CA ALA A 411 -15.36 19.82 -20.38
C ALA A 411 -15.38 18.68 -19.34
N PRO A 412 -16.35 18.65 -18.41
CA PRO A 412 -16.41 17.69 -17.30
C PRO A 412 -16.42 16.22 -17.75
N GLU A 413 -16.95 15.93 -18.93
CA GLU A 413 -17.04 14.58 -19.52
C GLU A 413 -15.67 14.03 -19.91
N ARG A 414 -14.66 14.89 -20.05
CA ARG A 414 -13.28 14.49 -20.34
C ARG A 414 -12.53 14.00 -19.10
N ILE A 415 -13.12 14.16 -17.91
CA ILE A 415 -12.64 13.53 -16.67
C ILE A 415 -13.55 12.34 -16.35
N VAL A 416 -13.12 11.17 -16.76
CA VAL A 416 -13.87 9.93 -16.64
C VAL A 416 -13.45 9.21 -15.34
N PHE A 417 -14.42 8.75 -14.56
CA PHE A 417 -14.14 8.00 -13.33
C PHE A 417 -14.51 6.52 -13.51
N ALA A 418 -13.54 5.66 -13.18
CA ALA A 418 -13.72 4.22 -13.12
C ALA A 418 -14.20 3.80 -11.71
N ASP A 419 -15.31 3.09 -11.64
CA ASP A 419 -15.76 2.51 -10.39
C ASP A 419 -14.94 1.25 -10.03
N TYR A 420 -15.12 0.75 -8.81
CA TYR A 420 -14.45 -0.49 -8.39
C TYR A 420 -14.83 -1.66 -9.32
N ALA A 421 -13.85 -2.47 -9.68
CA ALA A 421 -14.04 -3.72 -10.41
C ALA A 421 -13.15 -4.81 -9.82
N LYS A 422 -13.63 -6.06 -9.84
CA LYS A 422 -12.82 -7.24 -9.49
C LYS A 422 -11.67 -7.40 -10.49
N GLN A 423 -10.58 -8.06 -10.07
CA GLN A 423 -9.35 -8.14 -10.86
C GLN A 423 -9.54 -8.53 -12.34
N PRO A 424 -10.29 -9.57 -12.73
CA PRO A 424 -10.44 -9.90 -14.14
C PRO A 424 -11.09 -8.76 -14.97
N GLN A 425 -12.14 -8.14 -14.44
CA GLN A 425 -12.81 -7.00 -15.09
C GLN A 425 -11.91 -5.75 -15.09
N HIS A 426 -11.14 -5.55 -14.02
CA HIS A 426 -10.17 -4.46 -13.93
C HIS A 426 -9.10 -4.60 -15.01
N LEU A 427 -8.49 -5.77 -15.17
CA LEU A 427 -7.48 -6.02 -16.20
C LEU A 427 -8.06 -5.89 -17.61
N ALA A 428 -9.28 -6.39 -17.83
CA ALA A 428 -9.96 -6.25 -19.12
C ALA A 428 -10.12 -4.79 -19.52
N ARG A 429 -10.71 -3.97 -18.63
CA ARG A 429 -10.97 -2.55 -18.95
C ARG A 429 -9.69 -1.73 -19.05
N LEU A 430 -8.65 -2.05 -18.26
CA LEU A 430 -7.38 -1.30 -18.27
C LEU A 430 -6.71 -1.33 -19.65
N ALA A 431 -6.90 -2.41 -20.43
CA ALA A 431 -6.42 -2.50 -21.81
C ALA A 431 -7.05 -1.46 -22.78
N CYS A 432 -8.13 -0.76 -22.37
CA CYS A 432 -8.73 0.35 -23.13
C CYS A 432 -7.94 1.66 -23.02
N ALA A 433 -7.02 1.78 -22.07
CA ALA A 433 -6.16 2.95 -21.92
C ALA A 433 -5.02 2.94 -22.96
N ASP A 434 -4.52 4.11 -23.33
CA ASP A 434 -3.38 4.27 -24.24
C ASP A 434 -2.06 4.49 -23.49
N LEU A 435 -2.12 5.18 -22.34
CA LEU A 435 -0.97 5.49 -21.49
C LEU A 435 -1.41 5.50 -20.02
N ALA A 436 -0.68 4.75 -19.19
CA ALA A 436 -0.82 4.83 -17.75
C ALA A 436 0.11 5.91 -17.16
N LEU A 437 -0.41 6.69 -16.22
CA LEU A 437 0.27 7.83 -15.61
C LEU A 437 0.55 7.56 -14.15
N ASP A 438 1.82 7.65 -13.78
CA ASP A 438 2.29 7.49 -12.41
C ASP A 438 2.51 8.84 -11.72
N VAL A 439 2.69 8.81 -10.40
CA VAL A 439 2.78 9.98 -9.53
C VAL A 439 3.82 9.75 -8.43
N LEU A 440 4.26 10.84 -7.77
CA LEU A 440 5.06 10.82 -6.55
C LEU A 440 4.31 11.57 -5.42
N PRO A 441 4.68 11.31 -4.14
CA PRO A 441 5.81 10.49 -3.63
C PRO A 441 5.57 8.97 -3.60
N TYR A 442 4.32 8.51 -3.65
CA TYR A 442 3.98 7.09 -3.65
C TYR A 442 3.51 6.63 -5.03
N GLY A 443 4.42 6.01 -5.79
CA GLY A 443 4.16 5.59 -7.16
C GLY A 443 3.22 4.40 -7.33
N SER A 444 3.10 3.97 -8.58
CA SER A 444 2.35 2.78 -8.99
C SER A 444 3.14 1.52 -8.65
N HIS A 445 2.50 0.59 -7.97
CA HIS A 445 3.05 -0.75 -7.68
C HIS A 445 2.26 -1.79 -8.48
N THR A 446 1.29 -2.47 -7.85
CA THR A 446 0.41 -3.42 -8.55
C THR A 446 -0.29 -2.77 -9.74
N THR A 447 -0.77 -1.52 -9.60
CA THR A 447 -1.44 -0.78 -10.69
C THR A 447 -0.53 -0.54 -11.88
N GLY A 448 0.76 -0.30 -11.66
CA GLY A 448 1.76 -0.15 -12.72
C GLY A 448 2.03 -1.47 -13.44
N SER A 449 2.25 -2.55 -12.68
CA SER A 449 2.45 -3.87 -13.28
C SER A 449 1.20 -4.41 -13.99
N ASP A 450 0.00 -4.06 -13.52
CA ASP A 450 -1.26 -4.39 -14.19
C ASP A 450 -1.39 -3.66 -15.55
N ALA A 451 -1.00 -2.38 -15.61
CA ALA A 451 -0.98 -1.63 -16.87
C ALA A 451 -0.02 -2.28 -17.87
N LEU A 452 1.23 -2.56 -17.47
CA LEU A 452 2.23 -3.21 -18.31
C LEU A 452 1.79 -4.62 -18.75
N TRP A 453 1.15 -5.39 -17.86
CA TRP A 453 0.56 -6.69 -18.18
C TRP A 453 -0.53 -6.60 -19.26
N CYS A 454 -1.34 -5.55 -19.20
CA CYS A 454 -2.41 -5.29 -20.17
C CYS A 454 -1.91 -4.66 -21.49
N GLY A 455 -0.61 -4.47 -21.66
CA GLY A 455 -0.03 -3.85 -22.85
C GLY A 455 -0.12 -2.31 -22.84
N VAL A 456 -0.36 -1.69 -21.70
CA VAL A 456 -0.44 -0.24 -21.55
C VAL A 456 0.89 0.27 -21.01
N PRO A 457 1.64 1.11 -21.76
CA PRO A 457 2.89 1.69 -21.28
C PRO A 457 2.63 2.57 -20.05
N LEU A 458 3.59 2.61 -19.12
CA LEU A 458 3.56 3.39 -17.88
C LEU A 458 4.58 4.52 -17.96
N LEU A 459 4.13 5.77 -17.90
CA LEU A 459 5.00 6.92 -17.70
C LEU A 459 5.16 7.15 -16.20
N THR A 460 6.41 7.12 -15.71
CA THR A 460 6.74 7.27 -14.29
C THR A 460 7.83 8.30 -14.05
N HIS A 461 7.92 8.80 -12.82
CA HIS A 461 8.98 9.67 -12.34
C HIS A 461 9.75 8.95 -11.24
N THR A 462 11.06 8.94 -11.33
CA THR A 462 11.95 8.30 -10.35
C THR A 462 12.06 9.15 -9.10
N GLY A 463 11.42 8.71 -8.00
CA GLY A 463 11.47 9.41 -6.73
C GLY A 463 12.71 9.15 -5.89
N SER A 464 12.72 9.68 -4.68
CA SER A 464 13.81 9.53 -3.71
C SER A 464 13.63 8.34 -2.77
N THR A 465 12.39 7.84 -2.61
CA THR A 465 12.00 6.80 -1.65
C THR A 465 11.79 5.44 -2.35
N PHE A 466 11.73 4.35 -1.58
CA PHE A 466 11.37 3.03 -2.11
C PHE A 466 10.07 3.09 -2.91
N ALA A 467 9.00 3.61 -2.29
CA ALA A 467 7.68 3.69 -2.91
C ALA A 467 7.66 4.55 -4.18
N GLY A 468 8.48 5.60 -4.24
CA GLY A 468 8.60 6.47 -5.41
C GLY A 468 9.45 5.91 -6.55
N ARG A 469 10.21 4.83 -6.31
CA ARG A 469 11.08 4.20 -7.34
C ARG A 469 10.50 2.93 -7.94
N VAL A 470 9.40 2.42 -7.40
CA VAL A 470 8.81 1.16 -7.88
C VAL A 470 8.41 1.25 -9.35
N GLY A 471 7.73 2.31 -9.78
CA GLY A 471 7.36 2.52 -11.17
C GLY A 471 8.56 2.42 -12.12
N THR A 472 9.70 3.01 -11.72
CA THR A 472 10.98 2.94 -12.47
C THR A 472 11.50 1.52 -12.60
N SER A 473 11.48 0.72 -11.50
CA SER A 473 11.87 -0.69 -11.54
C SER A 473 10.96 -1.51 -12.46
N LEU A 474 9.66 -1.22 -12.46
CA LEU A 474 8.70 -1.92 -13.32
C LEU A 474 8.95 -1.66 -14.82
N VAL A 475 9.13 -0.39 -15.23
CA VAL A 475 9.33 -0.05 -16.64
C VAL A 475 10.70 -0.51 -17.14
N ASP A 476 11.73 -0.48 -16.30
CA ASP A 476 13.05 -1.05 -16.59
C ASP A 476 12.96 -2.55 -16.88
N ALA A 477 12.21 -3.28 -16.05
CA ALA A 477 12.08 -4.74 -16.15
C ALA A 477 11.25 -5.20 -17.38
N VAL A 478 10.63 -4.28 -18.13
CA VAL A 478 9.97 -4.56 -19.42
C VAL A 478 10.67 -3.87 -20.60
N GLY A 479 11.87 -3.34 -20.41
CA GLY A 479 12.66 -2.70 -21.46
C GLY A 479 12.12 -1.35 -21.91
N LEU A 480 11.42 -0.62 -21.06
CA LEU A 480 10.89 0.75 -21.29
C LEU A 480 11.51 1.76 -20.33
N ARG A 481 12.83 1.65 -20.06
CA ARG A 481 13.53 2.51 -19.11
C ARG A 481 13.40 4.00 -19.44
N GLU A 482 13.28 4.37 -20.69
CA GLU A 482 13.08 5.74 -21.16
C GLU A 482 11.75 6.37 -20.71
N PHE A 483 10.80 5.56 -20.23
CA PHE A 483 9.54 6.04 -19.63
C PHE A 483 9.69 6.42 -18.15
N ALA A 484 10.85 6.20 -17.54
CA ALA A 484 11.19 6.66 -16.21
C ALA A 484 12.01 7.95 -16.29
N THR A 485 11.39 9.06 -15.94
CA THR A 485 11.99 10.40 -15.97
C THR A 485 12.67 10.75 -14.65
N GLY A 486 13.64 11.66 -14.68
CA GLY A 486 14.39 12.10 -13.50
C GLY A 486 13.89 13.41 -12.88
N SER A 487 12.94 14.09 -13.54
CA SER A 487 12.38 15.35 -13.07
C SER A 487 10.93 15.56 -13.53
N LEU A 488 10.20 16.47 -12.88
CA LEU A 488 8.86 16.87 -13.32
C LEU A 488 8.86 17.52 -14.71
N GLU A 489 9.93 18.21 -15.07
CA GLU A 489 10.08 18.83 -16.39
C GLU A 489 10.24 17.75 -17.46
N GLU A 490 11.08 16.76 -17.24
CA GLU A 490 11.23 15.62 -18.14
C GLU A 490 9.93 14.81 -18.24
N TYR A 491 9.21 14.62 -17.13
CA TYR A 491 7.92 13.94 -17.12
C TYR A 491 6.91 14.69 -18.01
N ARG A 492 6.82 16.02 -17.88
CA ARG A 492 5.97 16.88 -18.71
C ARG A 492 6.33 16.75 -20.18
N ALA A 493 7.60 16.86 -20.51
CA ALA A 493 8.09 16.77 -21.90
C ALA A 493 7.79 15.39 -22.51
N MET A 494 8.00 14.31 -21.75
CA MET A 494 7.71 12.95 -22.18
C MET A 494 6.20 12.74 -22.36
N LEU A 495 5.37 13.20 -21.43
CA LEU A 495 3.91 13.11 -21.52
C LEU A 495 3.41 13.80 -22.81
N GLU A 496 3.88 15.00 -23.09
CA GLU A 496 3.49 15.75 -24.29
C GLU A 496 3.94 15.05 -25.58
N SER A 497 5.18 14.54 -25.59
CA SER A 497 5.71 13.75 -26.71
C SER A 497 4.86 12.50 -27.00
N LEU A 498 4.45 11.80 -25.95
CA LEU A 498 3.61 10.59 -26.05
C LEU A 498 2.17 10.94 -26.44
N ALA A 499 1.60 12.00 -25.90
CA ALA A 499 0.27 12.48 -26.23
C ALA A 499 0.16 12.91 -27.70
N SER A 500 1.23 13.47 -28.26
CA SER A 500 1.31 13.91 -29.65
C SER A 500 1.59 12.78 -30.65
N SER A 501 2.00 11.58 -30.18
CA SER A 501 2.40 10.48 -31.07
C SER A 501 1.66 9.17 -30.80
N ARG A 502 0.50 8.99 -31.45
CA ARG A 502 -0.26 7.73 -31.40
C ARG A 502 0.54 6.53 -31.91
N ALA A 503 1.41 6.76 -32.91
CA ALA A 503 2.28 5.73 -33.46
C ALA A 503 3.25 5.19 -32.39
N ARG A 504 3.90 6.08 -31.63
CA ARG A 504 4.82 5.70 -30.54
C ARG A 504 4.11 4.89 -29.46
N LEU A 505 2.91 5.29 -29.03
CA LEU A 505 2.09 4.53 -28.08
C LEU A 505 1.72 3.15 -28.61
N ALA A 506 1.35 3.05 -29.90
CA ALA A 506 1.06 1.78 -30.55
C ALA A 506 2.29 0.88 -30.64
N ASP A 507 3.49 1.43 -30.89
CA ASP A 507 4.76 0.69 -30.89
C ASP A 507 5.06 0.13 -29.50
N CYS A 508 4.91 0.95 -28.46
CA CYS A 508 5.09 0.51 -27.06
C CYS A 508 4.11 -0.61 -26.69
N ARG A 509 2.83 -0.48 -27.09
CA ARG A 509 1.84 -1.54 -26.89
C ARG A 509 2.28 -2.84 -27.57
N ARG A 510 2.69 -2.77 -28.84
CA ARG A 510 3.20 -3.95 -29.57
C ARG A 510 4.41 -4.57 -28.90
N HIS A 511 5.36 -3.76 -28.39
CA HIS A 511 6.51 -4.22 -27.63
C HIS A 511 6.07 -5.01 -26.39
N LEU A 512 5.20 -4.42 -25.57
CA LEU A 512 4.68 -5.07 -24.35
C LEU A 512 3.89 -6.35 -24.66
N GLU A 513 3.12 -6.39 -25.72
CA GLU A 513 2.33 -7.56 -26.11
C GLU A 513 3.20 -8.72 -26.60
N ARG A 514 4.20 -8.44 -27.43
CA ARG A 514 5.11 -9.45 -28.02
C ARG A 514 6.05 -10.04 -26.96
N GLY A 515 6.66 -9.19 -26.13
CA GLY A 515 7.70 -9.58 -25.18
C GLY A 515 7.17 -9.97 -23.79
N ARG A 516 5.85 -9.90 -23.54
CA ARG A 516 5.28 -10.02 -22.19
C ARG A 516 5.80 -11.20 -21.39
N LEU A 517 5.83 -12.40 -21.95
CA LEU A 517 6.26 -13.60 -21.24
C LEU A 517 7.78 -13.77 -21.17
N ASP A 518 8.51 -12.93 -21.91
CA ASP A 518 9.97 -12.94 -21.98
C ASP A 518 10.59 -11.85 -21.09
N PHE A 519 9.81 -10.83 -20.69
CA PHE A 519 10.31 -9.77 -19.83
C PHE A 519 10.60 -10.26 -18.42
N PRO A 520 11.71 -9.77 -17.81
CA PRO A 520 12.06 -10.07 -16.42
C PRO A 520 10.91 -9.86 -15.41
N LEU A 521 10.06 -8.85 -15.65
CA LEU A 521 8.93 -8.52 -14.78
C LEU A 521 7.92 -9.67 -14.67
N PHE A 522 7.75 -10.48 -15.73
CA PHE A 522 6.75 -11.55 -15.80
C PHE A 522 7.36 -12.95 -15.89
N ASP A 523 8.69 -13.08 -15.75
CA ASP A 523 9.38 -14.37 -15.63
C ASP A 523 9.29 -14.88 -14.18
N THR A 524 8.10 -15.36 -13.81
CA THR A 524 7.82 -15.86 -12.45
C THR A 524 8.77 -16.99 -12.03
N ALA A 525 9.08 -17.91 -12.94
CA ALA A 525 9.99 -19.02 -12.66
C ALA A 525 11.43 -18.57 -12.44
N GLY A 526 11.91 -17.61 -13.25
CA GLY A 526 13.23 -17.00 -13.06
C GLY A 526 13.29 -16.23 -11.75
N PHE A 527 12.22 -15.49 -11.42
CA PHE A 527 12.09 -14.79 -10.15
C PHE A 527 12.18 -15.78 -8.97
N ALA A 528 11.45 -16.89 -9.01
CA ALA A 528 11.47 -17.90 -7.93
C ALA A 528 12.90 -18.41 -7.68
N ARG A 529 13.64 -18.74 -8.75
CA ARG A 529 15.04 -19.17 -8.63
C ARG A 529 15.96 -18.11 -8.02
N ASP A 530 15.78 -16.83 -8.40
CA ASP A 530 16.58 -15.73 -7.85
C ASP A 530 16.23 -15.51 -6.36
N PHE A 531 14.94 -15.60 -6.02
CA PHE A 531 14.44 -15.45 -4.67
C PHE A 531 14.91 -16.58 -3.74
N GLU A 532 14.88 -17.83 -4.22
CA GLU A 532 15.42 -18.98 -3.47
C GLU A 532 16.90 -18.84 -3.15
N ARG A 533 17.70 -18.38 -4.13
CA ARG A 533 19.13 -18.09 -3.89
C ARG A 533 19.32 -17.01 -2.84
N LEU A 534 18.53 -15.93 -2.94
CA LEU A 534 18.57 -14.83 -1.97
C LEU A 534 18.22 -15.31 -0.56
N LEU A 535 17.19 -16.16 -0.41
CA LEU A 535 16.80 -16.72 0.89
C LEU A 535 17.87 -17.68 1.44
N GLU A 536 18.47 -18.50 0.59
CA GLU A 536 19.56 -19.41 0.98
C GLU A 536 20.80 -18.63 1.44
N ASP A 537 21.18 -17.58 0.72
CA ASP A 537 22.27 -16.67 1.11
C ASP A 537 21.96 -15.96 2.42
N ALA A 538 20.72 -15.52 2.64
CA ALA A 538 20.28 -14.90 3.87
C ALA A 538 20.33 -15.85 5.06
N ALA A 539 19.88 -17.10 4.88
CA ALA A 539 19.96 -18.13 5.91
C ALA A 539 21.40 -18.47 6.31
N ASN A 540 22.33 -18.36 5.36
CA ASN A 540 23.75 -18.62 5.59
C ASN A 540 24.51 -17.41 6.19
N ARG A 541 23.93 -16.21 6.11
CA ARG A 541 24.52 -15.01 6.71
C ARG A 541 24.32 -15.04 8.23
N ARG A 542 25.38 -14.71 8.97
CA ARG A 542 25.23 -14.32 10.38
C ARG A 542 24.93 -12.81 10.37
N PHE A 543 23.66 -12.44 10.44
CA PHE A 543 23.32 -11.05 10.68
C PHE A 543 23.89 -10.67 12.05
N ALA A 544 24.87 -9.77 12.09
CA ALA A 544 25.36 -9.22 13.35
C ALA A 544 24.17 -8.56 14.06
N ALA A 545 24.12 -8.67 15.39
CA ALA A 545 23.22 -7.84 16.16
C ALA A 545 23.51 -6.38 15.78
N ALA A 546 22.49 -5.62 15.36
CA ALA A 546 22.65 -4.19 15.19
C ALA A 546 23.13 -3.61 16.53
N PRO A 547 24.12 -2.68 16.53
CA PRO A 547 24.66 -2.08 17.74
C PRO A 547 23.61 -1.32 18.53
#